data_d8e8b685e9e6f98a4a3ac40e982dc87e
#
_entry.id   d8e8b685e9e6f98a4a3ac40e982dc87e
#
_cell.length_a   1.000
_cell.length_b   1.000
_cell.length_c   1.000
_cell.angle_alpha   90.00
_cell.angle_beta   90.00
_cell.angle_gamma   90.00
#
_symmetry.space_group_name_H-M   'P 1'
#
loop_
_entity.id
_entity.type
_entity.pdbx_description
1 polymer ?
#
loop_
_entity_poly.entity_id
_entity_poly.type
_entity_poly.pdbx_seq_one_letter_code
_entity_poly.pdbx_strand_id
1 'polypeptide(L)'
;RQMCIRDSFQDTENVTISDCYVSGYDKGSVLDGTWQLDEPQAPDHGYRTGRIKLGTESSGGFRNIAITNCIFEHCRGLALETVDGGHLEDIVINNITMRNIVNAPIFLRLGARMRSPEGTPVGTMKRILISNINVWNADSRYASIISGVPGACIEDVTFRNIHLYYKGGYSKEDGKRIPPEQEKVYPEPWMFGTIPAKGFYIRHAKNITFDGVRFHFAQPDGRPLFVTDDAENIEYYHTPQE
;
A
#
# COMPACT_ATOMS: atom_id res chain seq x y z
N ARG A 1 4.65 12.98 -10.52
CA ARG A 1 4.99 13.69 -9.25
C ARG A 1 4.39 12.94 -8.08
N GLN A 2 5.08 12.97 -6.96
CA GLN A 2 4.58 12.38 -5.73
C GLN A 2 3.54 13.32 -5.11
N MET A 3 2.34 12.82 -4.90
CA MET A 3 1.35 13.49 -4.06
C MET A 3 1.48 12.88 -2.66
N CYS A 4 2.01 13.65 -1.73
CA CYS A 4 2.16 13.25 -0.34
C CYS A 4 1.36 14.25 0.50
N ILE A 5 0.35 13.77 1.18
CA ILE A 5 -0.32 14.55 2.21
C ILE A 5 0.41 14.27 3.51
N ARG A 6 1.03 15.30 4.04
CA ARG A 6 1.73 15.26 5.32
C ARG A 6 0.90 15.98 6.36
N ASP A 7 0.79 15.34 7.47
CA ASP A 7 0.26 15.93 8.67
C ASP A 7 1.41 16.09 9.68
N SER A 8 1.41 17.19 10.44
CA SER A 8 2.41 17.40 11.50
C SER A 8 1.80 17.21 12.88
N PHE A 9 1.10 18.21 13.40
CA PHE A 9 0.48 18.19 14.73
C PHE A 9 -1.03 18.45 14.67
N GLN A 10 -1.60 18.63 13.48
CA GLN A 10 -3.01 18.88 13.26
C GLN A 10 -3.63 17.76 12.43
N ASP A 11 -4.88 17.47 12.68
CA ASP A 11 -5.63 16.50 11.88
C ASP A 11 -5.85 16.99 10.46
N THR A 12 -5.75 16.08 9.50
CA THR A 12 -6.16 16.29 8.11
C THR A 12 -7.49 15.60 7.88
N GLU A 13 -8.54 16.37 7.74
CA GLU A 13 -9.90 15.86 7.63
C GLU A 13 -10.66 16.39 6.42
N ASN A 14 -11.67 15.62 5.98
CA ASN A 14 -12.60 16.04 4.94
C ASN A 14 -11.92 16.36 3.60
N VAL A 15 -11.02 15.50 3.14
CA VAL A 15 -10.23 15.70 1.91
C VAL A 15 -10.74 14.78 0.80
N THR A 16 -10.90 15.34 -0.38
CA THR A 16 -11.11 14.56 -1.61
C THR A 16 -9.92 14.72 -2.53
N ILE A 17 -9.40 13.59 -3.04
CA ILE A 17 -8.37 13.52 -4.09
C ILE A 17 -9.01 12.82 -5.28
N SER A 18 -9.20 13.53 -6.38
CA SER A 18 -9.83 12.94 -7.56
C SER A 18 -9.17 13.35 -8.86
N ASP A 19 -9.40 12.55 -9.90
CA ASP A 19 -9.03 12.86 -11.28
C ASP A 19 -7.54 13.14 -11.47
N CYS A 20 -6.68 12.44 -10.70
CA CYS A 20 -5.24 12.64 -10.70
C CYS A 20 -4.54 11.62 -11.60
N TYR A 21 -3.57 12.10 -12.37
CA TYR A 21 -2.59 11.26 -13.04
C TYR A 21 -1.28 11.26 -12.23
N VAL A 22 -0.88 10.09 -11.76
CA VAL A 22 0.29 9.86 -10.91
C VAL A 22 1.33 9.09 -11.71
N SER A 23 2.49 9.70 -11.90
CA SER A 23 3.54 9.15 -12.75
C SER A 23 4.89 9.15 -12.05
N GLY A 24 5.68 8.11 -12.30
CA GLY A 24 7.05 7.96 -11.83
C GLY A 24 8.11 8.31 -12.88
N TYR A 25 7.75 9.08 -13.90
CA TYR A 25 8.68 9.51 -14.93
C TYR A 25 9.68 10.55 -14.45
N ASP A 26 10.87 10.48 -14.96
CA ASP A 26 12.04 11.21 -14.48
C ASP A 26 12.23 12.56 -15.16
N LYS A 27 11.83 12.70 -16.41
CA LYS A 27 12.14 13.87 -17.25
C LYS A 27 10.93 14.44 -17.95
N GLY A 28 10.96 15.75 -18.13
CA GLY A 28 9.96 16.48 -18.86
C GLY A 28 8.67 16.71 -18.09
N SER A 29 7.69 17.22 -18.81
CA SER A 29 6.36 17.51 -18.29
C SER A 29 5.30 17.09 -19.30
N VAL A 30 4.22 16.52 -18.81
CA VAL A 30 3.03 16.22 -19.64
C VAL A 30 2.42 17.53 -20.17
N LEU A 31 2.54 18.61 -19.40
CA LEU A 31 1.91 19.89 -19.73
C LEU A 31 2.58 20.62 -20.91
N ASP A 32 3.86 20.40 -21.12
CA ASP A 32 4.62 21.06 -22.22
C ASP A 32 5.03 20.09 -23.33
N GLY A 33 4.61 18.81 -23.23
CA GLY A 33 4.91 17.78 -24.22
C GLY A 33 6.36 17.28 -24.22
N THR A 34 7.18 17.69 -23.27
CA THR A 34 8.59 17.25 -23.16
C THR A 34 8.73 15.95 -22.35
N TRP A 35 7.62 15.41 -21.91
CA TRP A 35 7.55 14.19 -21.11
C TRP A 35 8.19 13.00 -21.82
N GLN A 36 9.14 12.36 -21.16
CA GLN A 36 9.81 11.16 -21.61
C GLN A 36 9.67 10.07 -20.57
N LEU A 37 9.43 8.86 -21.05
CA LEU A 37 9.48 7.65 -20.22
C LEU A 37 10.95 7.30 -20.02
N ASP A 38 11.48 7.59 -18.84
CA ASP A 38 12.71 6.97 -18.40
C ASP A 38 12.43 5.52 -17.97
N GLU A 39 13.46 4.69 -17.89
CA GLU A 39 13.31 3.32 -17.42
C GLU A 39 12.62 3.29 -16.07
N PRO A 40 11.69 2.32 -15.86
CA PRO A 40 11.04 2.13 -14.58
C PRO A 40 12.09 2.01 -13.50
N GLN A 41 12.03 2.87 -12.49
CA GLN A 41 12.99 2.83 -11.40
C GLN A 41 12.88 1.51 -10.64
N ALA A 42 14.02 1.01 -10.19
CA ALA A 42 14.03 -0.17 -9.31
C ALA A 42 13.19 0.11 -8.06
N PRO A 43 12.45 -0.91 -7.54
CA PRO A 43 11.53 -0.74 -6.41
C PRO A 43 12.16 -0.13 -5.16
N ASP A 44 13.43 -0.31 -4.97
CA ASP A 44 14.22 0.10 -3.81
C ASP A 44 15.08 1.35 -4.04
N HIS A 45 15.00 1.96 -5.22
CA HIS A 45 15.79 3.14 -5.57
C HIS A 45 14.91 4.32 -5.96
N GLY A 46 15.31 5.48 -5.54
CA GLY A 46 14.90 6.75 -6.11
C GLY A 46 13.79 7.49 -5.39
N TYR A 47 14.03 8.74 -5.17
CA TYR A 47 13.09 9.73 -4.64
C TYR A 47 12.11 10.25 -5.69
N ARG A 48 12.16 9.74 -6.92
CA ARG A 48 11.49 10.30 -8.09
C ARG A 48 10.23 9.55 -8.51
N THR A 49 9.92 8.46 -7.86
CA THR A 49 8.76 7.63 -8.18
C THR A 49 7.48 8.24 -7.63
N GLY A 50 6.51 8.50 -8.47
CA GLY A 50 5.20 9.04 -8.08
C GLY A 50 4.42 8.10 -7.17
N ARG A 51 3.54 8.69 -6.32
CA ARG A 51 2.67 7.93 -5.41
C ARG A 51 1.58 8.83 -4.86
N ILE A 52 0.40 8.29 -4.56
CA ILE A 52 -0.52 8.90 -3.60
C ILE A 52 -0.22 8.28 -2.24
N LYS A 53 0.07 9.12 -1.27
CA LYS A 53 0.49 8.69 0.06
C LYS A 53 -0.13 9.59 1.14
N LEU A 54 -0.79 8.98 2.11
CA LEU A 54 -1.13 9.60 3.38
C LEU A 54 -0.01 9.23 4.38
N GLY A 55 0.59 10.21 5.01
CA GLY A 55 1.79 10.04 5.85
C GLY A 55 3.06 10.52 5.11
N THR A 56 4.25 10.30 5.62
CA THR A 56 4.75 9.50 6.78
C THR A 56 4.64 10.22 8.11
N GLU A 57 4.82 11.54 8.10
CA GLU A 57 4.59 12.37 9.27
C GLU A 57 3.08 12.36 9.55
N SER A 58 2.69 11.83 10.71
CA SER A 58 1.29 11.51 11.03
C SER A 58 1.02 11.58 12.54
N SER A 59 1.43 12.67 13.16
CA SER A 59 1.21 12.89 14.60
C SER A 59 -0.23 13.28 14.93
N GLY A 60 -0.90 14.02 14.05
CA GLY A 60 -2.31 14.35 14.16
C GLY A 60 -3.19 13.22 13.67
N GLY A 61 -3.35 13.10 12.36
CA GLY A 61 -4.09 12.00 11.76
C GLY A 61 -4.76 12.35 10.44
N PHE A 62 -5.41 11.35 9.87
CA PHE A 62 -6.12 11.43 8.60
C PHE A 62 -7.52 10.86 8.78
N ARG A 63 -8.56 11.66 8.59
CA ARG A 63 -9.96 11.22 8.73
C ARG A 63 -10.84 11.68 7.58
N ASN A 64 -11.84 10.87 7.26
CA ASN A 64 -12.84 11.20 6.27
C ASN A 64 -12.25 11.64 4.92
N ILE A 65 -11.46 10.75 4.29
CA ILE A 65 -10.74 11.02 3.05
C ILE A 65 -11.25 10.12 1.93
N ALA A 66 -11.56 10.70 0.79
CA ALA A 66 -11.91 9.99 -0.42
C ALA A 66 -10.83 10.17 -1.50
N ILE A 67 -10.36 9.05 -2.08
CA ILE A 67 -9.44 9.03 -3.22
C ILE A 67 -10.14 8.31 -4.36
N THR A 68 -10.36 8.97 -5.49
CA THR A 68 -11.15 8.38 -6.58
C THR A 68 -10.69 8.82 -7.97
N ASN A 69 -11.04 8.01 -9.00
CA ASN A 69 -10.81 8.34 -10.41
C ASN A 69 -9.35 8.67 -10.75
N CYS A 70 -8.38 7.96 -10.20
CA CYS A 70 -6.97 8.26 -10.41
C CYS A 70 -6.29 7.20 -11.29
N ILE A 71 -5.31 7.63 -12.05
CA ILE A 71 -4.46 6.78 -12.89
C ILE A 71 -3.04 6.83 -12.34
N PHE A 72 -2.45 5.65 -12.17
CA PHE A 72 -1.06 5.48 -11.73
C PHE A 72 -0.25 4.80 -12.83
N GLU A 73 0.88 5.34 -13.17
CA GLU A 73 1.73 4.74 -14.19
C GLU A 73 3.22 4.85 -13.86
N HIS A 74 3.95 3.73 -13.96
CA HIS A 74 5.37 3.62 -13.62
C HIS A 74 5.73 4.21 -12.25
N CYS A 75 4.92 3.94 -11.24
CA CYS A 75 5.05 4.54 -9.92
C CYS A 75 4.93 3.49 -8.80
N ARG A 76 4.98 3.92 -7.55
CA ARG A 76 5.00 3.02 -6.38
C ARG A 76 3.62 2.55 -5.90
N GLY A 77 2.53 3.07 -6.45
CA GLY A 77 1.18 2.72 -6.01
C GLY A 77 0.67 3.52 -4.82
N LEU A 78 -0.35 2.99 -4.14
CA LEU A 78 -0.98 3.60 -2.98
C LEU A 78 -0.22 3.29 -1.70
N ALA A 79 -0.08 4.29 -0.81
CA ALA A 79 0.44 4.08 0.53
C ALA A 79 -0.39 4.81 1.59
N LEU A 80 -0.89 4.06 2.56
CA LEU A 80 -1.54 4.57 3.74
C LEU A 80 -0.65 4.27 4.94
N GLU A 81 -0.12 5.31 5.56
CA GLU A 81 0.90 5.16 6.60
C GLU A 81 0.61 6.07 7.78
N THR A 82 0.57 5.48 8.98
CA THR A 82 0.58 6.22 10.24
C THR A 82 1.60 5.57 11.16
N VAL A 83 2.62 6.32 11.55
CA VAL A 83 3.78 5.77 12.28
C VAL A 83 4.23 6.65 13.45
N ASP A 84 3.56 7.78 13.67
CA ASP A 84 3.92 8.76 14.69
C ASP A 84 2.78 9.02 15.69
N GLY A 85 1.85 8.07 15.85
CA GLY A 85 0.79 8.13 16.85
C GLY A 85 -0.56 8.69 16.35
N GLY A 86 -0.65 9.18 15.11
CA GLY A 86 -1.89 9.70 14.52
C GLY A 86 -2.88 8.62 14.12
N HIS A 87 -4.12 9.04 13.92
CA HIS A 87 -5.21 8.17 13.45
C HIS A 87 -5.27 8.18 11.92
N LEU A 88 -5.55 7.05 11.28
CA LEU A 88 -5.87 6.96 9.85
C LEU A 88 -7.18 6.18 9.73
N GLU A 89 -8.28 6.90 9.59
CA GLU A 89 -9.62 6.35 9.75
C GLU A 89 -10.61 6.91 8.72
N ASP A 90 -11.66 6.14 8.41
CA ASP A 90 -12.75 6.59 7.53
C ASP A 90 -12.24 6.96 6.13
N ILE A 91 -11.51 6.04 5.50
CA ILE A 91 -10.88 6.22 4.19
C ILE A 91 -11.60 5.41 3.13
N VAL A 92 -11.96 6.04 2.03
CA VAL A 92 -12.48 5.37 0.84
C VAL A 92 -11.55 5.59 -0.34
N ILE A 93 -11.11 4.49 -0.96
CA ILE A 93 -10.32 4.51 -2.20
C ILE A 93 -11.09 3.74 -3.26
N ASN A 94 -11.41 4.40 -4.36
CA ASN A 94 -12.30 3.82 -5.36
C ASN A 94 -11.90 4.21 -6.79
N ASN A 95 -12.16 3.30 -7.73
CA ASN A 95 -12.05 3.59 -9.15
C ASN A 95 -10.63 4.03 -9.58
N ILE A 96 -9.65 3.16 -9.34
CA ILE A 96 -8.23 3.41 -9.62
C ILE A 96 -7.73 2.44 -10.71
N THR A 97 -7.00 2.98 -11.67
CA THR A 97 -6.24 2.18 -12.63
C THR A 97 -4.74 2.36 -12.39
N MET A 98 -4.01 1.25 -12.36
CA MET A 98 -2.56 1.24 -12.16
C MET A 98 -1.87 0.44 -13.25
N ARG A 99 -0.73 0.94 -13.76
CA ARG A 99 0.09 0.24 -14.75
C ARG A 99 1.56 0.34 -14.42
N ASN A 100 2.30 -0.77 -14.60
CA ASN A 100 3.74 -0.83 -14.38
C ASN A 100 4.16 -0.35 -12.99
N ILE A 101 3.51 -0.88 -11.96
CA ILE A 101 3.80 -0.51 -10.58
C ILE A 101 5.11 -1.17 -10.14
N VAL A 102 6.06 -0.35 -9.72
CA VAL A 102 7.44 -0.78 -9.39
C VAL A 102 7.65 -1.13 -7.92
N ASN A 103 6.60 -1.01 -7.11
CA ASN A 103 6.60 -1.33 -5.69
C ASN A 103 5.27 -2.02 -5.33
N ALA A 104 4.88 -2.08 -4.06
CA ALA A 104 3.58 -2.62 -3.66
C ALA A 104 2.44 -1.77 -4.23
N PRO A 105 1.49 -2.32 -5.00
CA PRO A 105 0.32 -1.58 -5.47
C PRO A 105 -0.50 -1.00 -4.32
N ILE A 106 -0.62 -1.75 -3.23
CA ILE A 106 -1.35 -1.37 -2.02
C ILE A 106 -0.43 -1.62 -0.81
N PHE A 107 -0.16 -0.56 -0.06
CA PHE A 107 0.68 -0.60 1.12
C PHE A 107 -0.02 0.12 2.28
N LEU A 108 -0.43 -0.65 3.30
CA LEU A 108 -1.00 -0.17 4.54
C LEU A 108 0.00 -0.43 5.67
N ARG A 109 0.43 0.64 6.35
CA ARG A 109 1.39 0.53 7.46
C ARG A 109 0.98 1.35 8.68
N LEU A 110 0.67 0.66 9.76
CA LEU A 110 0.64 1.21 11.11
C LEU A 110 1.99 0.88 11.76
N GLY A 111 2.74 1.88 12.19
CA GLY A 111 4.08 1.72 12.75
C GLY A 111 4.26 2.46 14.07
N ALA A 112 5.44 2.35 14.67
CA ALA A 112 5.79 2.94 15.95
C ALA A 112 7.11 3.73 15.88
N ARG A 113 7.28 4.56 14.84
CA ARG A 113 8.45 5.46 14.72
C ARG A 113 8.44 6.53 15.80
N MET A 114 7.27 7.01 16.16
CA MET A 114 6.98 7.86 17.32
C MET A 114 7.82 9.15 17.39
N ARG A 115 7.77 9.95 16.34
CA ARG A 115 8.35 11.31 16.33
C ARG A 115 7.44 12.36 16.95
N SER A 116 6.35 11.93 17.58
CA SER A 116 5.42 12.75 18.34
C SER A 116 5.95 13.06 19.74
N PRO A 117 5.30 13.97 20.50
CA PRO A 117 5.64 14.24 21.89
C PRO A 117 5.72 12.97 22.73
N GLU A 118 6.58 12.98 23.73
CA GLU A 118 6.73 11.86 24.67
C GLU A 118 5.40 11.47 25.31
N GLY A 119 5.16 10.16 25.41
CA GLY A 119 3.91 9.62 25.95
C GLY A 119 2.78 9.47 24.93
N THR A 120 2.95 9.89 23.67
CA THR A 120 1.97 9.63 22.61
C THR A 120 1.85 8.11 22.39
N PRO A 121 0.64 7.52 22.37
CA PRO A 121 0.47 6.11 22.07
C PRO A 121 0.67 5.83 20.57
N VAL A 122 0.86 4.56 20.22
CA VAL A 122 0.78 4.12 18.81
C VAL A 122 -0.61 4.50 18.27
N GLY A 123 -0.65 4.98 17.03
CA GLY A 123 -1.88 5.44 16.38
C GLY A 123 -2.86 4.30 16.04
N THR A 124 -3.87 4.63 15.27
CA THR A 124 -4.85 3.66 14.76
C THR A 124 -4.95 3.70 13.26
N MET A 125 -5.29 2.57 12.65
CA MET A 125 -5.61 2.47 11.23
C MET A 125 -6.83 1.57 11.08
N LYS A 126 -7.99 2.13 10.71
CA LYS A 126 -9.23 1.37 10.65
C LYS A 126 -10.33 2.01 9.80
N ARG A 127 -11.36 1.22 9.49
CA ARG A 127 -12.53 1.62 8.68
C ARG A 127 -12.12 2.13 7.30
N ILE A 128 -11.47 1.25 6.54
CA ILE A 128 -10.94 1.57 5.21
C ILE A 128 -11.63 0.71 4.16
N LEU A 129 -12.18 1.33 3.13
CA LEU A 129 -12.71 0.65 1.96
C LEU A 129 -11.85 0.95 0.73
N ILE A 130 -11.30 -0.11 0.13
CA ILE A 130 -10.53 -0.05 -1.13
C ILE A 130 -11.26 -0.87 -2.17
N SER A 131 -11.75 -0.24 -3.23
CA SER A 131 -12.63 -0.89 -4.19
C SER A 131 -12.42 -0.46 -5.64
N ASN A 132 -12.87 -1.33 -6.58
CA ASN A 132 -12.84 -1.04 -8.02
C ASN A 132 -11.44 -0.62 -8.51
N ILE A 133 -10.46 -1.47 -8.26
CA ILE A 133 -9.06 -1.22 -8.65
C ILE A 133 -8.62 -2.24 -9.69
N ASN A 134 -8.00 -1.76 -10.75
CA ASN A 134 -7.34 -2.59 -11.75
C ASN A 134 -5.84 -2.28 -11.78
N VAL A 135 -5.01 -3.28 -11.48
CA VAL A 135 -3.55 -3.15 -11.46
C VAL A 135 -2.98 -4.03 -12.55
N TRP A 136 -2.20 -3.46 -13.43
CA TRP A 136 -1.59 -4.15 -14.56
C TRP A 136 -0.07 -4.11 -14.50
N ASN A 137 0.57 -5.29 -14.65
CA ASN A 137 2.03 -5.45 -14.69
C ASN A 137 2.76 -4.87 -13.46
N ALA A 138 2.27 -5.26 -12.26
CA ALA A 138 2.92 -4.86 -11.01
C ALA A 138 4.14 -5.74 -10.71
N ASP A 139 5.12 -5.14 -10.04
CA ASP A 139 6.25 -5.88 -9.49
C ASP A 139 5.79 -6.87 -8.42
N SER A 140 6.38 -8.06 -8.40
CA SER A 140 5.97 -9.13 -7.50
C SER A 140 6.79 -9.22 -6.21
N ARG A 141 7.87 -8.47 -6.08
CA ARG A 141 8.77 -8.55 -4.92
C ARG A 141 8.05 -8.26 -3.61
N TYR A 142 7.20 -7.21 -3.62
CA TYR A 142 6.48 -6.77 -2.43
C TYR A 142 5.01 -7.16 -2.44
N ALA A 143 4.44 -7.59 -3.59
CA ALA A 143 3.00 -7.82 -3.77
C ALA A 143 2.17 -6.70 -3.11
N SER A 144 1.16 -7.00 -2.27
CA SER A 144 0.45 -6.01 -1.45
C SER A 144 0.66 -6.30 0.04
N ILE A 145 0.75 -5.27 0.87
CA ILE A 145 1.11 -5.41 2.28
C ILE A 145 0.10 -4.69 3.17
N ILE A 146 -0.32 -5.39 4.23
CA ILE A 146 -1.10 -4.85 5.35
C ILE A 146 -0.31 -5.20 6.61
N SER A 147 0.30 -4.21 7.26
CA SER A 147 1.16 -4.49 8.42
C SER A 147 0.98 -3.47 9.53
N GLY A 148 0.38 -3.92 10.63
CA GLY A 148 0.43 -3.25 11.93
C GLY A 148 1.77 -3.50 12.63
N VAL A 149 1.76 -3.36 13.96
CA VAL A 149 2.89 -3.69 14.85
C VAL A 149 2.39 -4.49 16.04
N PRO A 150 3.25 -5.20 16.78
CA PRO A 150 2.84 -5.92 17.97
C PRO A 150 2.04 -5.03 18.94
N GLY A 151 0.85 -5.49 19.31
CA GLY A 151 -0.06 -4.76 20.19
C GLY A 151 -0.89 -3.64 19.55
N ALA A 152 -0.72 -3.35 18.24
CA ALA A 152 -1.54 -2.40 17.50
C ALA A 152 -1.86 -2.90 16.09
N CYS A 153 -3.09 -3.37 15.89
CA CYS A 153 -3.56 -3.94 14.64
C CYS A 153 -4.12 -2.89 13.68
N ILE A 154 -4.02 -3.19 12.39
CA ILE A 154 -4.85 -2.57 11.36
C ILE A 154 -6.19 -3.27 11.38
N GLU A 155 -7.30 -2.52 11.40
CA GLU A 155 -8.63 -3.07 11.66
C GLU A 155 -9.66 -2.64 10.61
N ASP A 156 -10.68 -3.49 10.39
CA ASP A 156 -11.86 -3.15 9.60
C ASP A 156 -11.52 -2.62 8.20
N VAL A 157 -10.78 -3.40 7.43
CA VAL A 157 -10.40 -3.05 6.04
C VAL A 157 -11.10 -3.99 5.07
N THR A 158 -11.78 -3.39 4.09
CA THR A 158 -12.43 -4.14 3.01
C THR A 158 -11.77 -3.86 1.67
N PHE A 159 -11.39 -4.93 0.97
CA PHE A 159 -10.94 -4.93 -0.42
C PHE A 159 -12.05 -5.52 -1.29
N ARG A 160 -12.58 -4.73 -2.25
CA ARG A 160 -13.70 -5.18 -3.09
C ARG A 160 -13.48 -4.93 -4.56
N ASN A 161 -13.75 -5.94 -5.40
CA ASN A 161 -13.66 -5.85 -6.85
C ASN A 161 -12.30 -5.31 -7.32
N ILE A 162 -11.23 -6.07 -7.04
CA ILE A 162 -9.86 -5.68 -7.34
C ILE A 162 -9.21 -6.74 -8.24
N HIS A 163 -8.58 -6.31 -9.31
CA HIS A 163 -7.83 -7.16 -10.21
C HIS A 163 -6.35 -6.82 -10.14
N LEU A 164 -5.53 -7.80 -9.78
CA LEU A 164 -4.09 -7.66 -9.60
C LEU A 164 -3.34 -8.55 -10.58
N TYR A 165 -2.69 -7.94 -11.56
CA TYR A 165 -1.83 -8.62 -12.54
C TYR A 165 -0.38 -8.36 -12.19
N TYR A 166 0.27 -9.35 -11.61
CA TYR A 166 1.67 -9.31 -11.18
C TYR A 166 2.59 -9.96 -12.22
N LYS A 167 3.86 -9.58 -12.20
CA LYS A 167 4.89 -10.22 -13.03
C LYS A 167 5.13 -11.68 -12.66
N GLY A 168 5.05 -12.04 -11.39
CA GLY A 168 5.41 -13.37 -10.86
C GLY A 168 6.91 -13.60 -10.81
N GLY A 169 7.35 -14.88 -10.88
CA GLY A 169 8.74 -15.24 -11.02
C GLY A 169 9.47 -15.62 -9.74
N TYR A 170 8.79 -15.70 -8.59
CA TYR A 170 9.38 -16.13 -7.32
C TYR A 170 9.19 -17.63 -7.05
N SER A 171 10.14 -18.20 -6.32
CA SER A 171 10.17 -19.61 -6.00
C SER A 171 9.28 -19.96 -4.81
N LYS A 172 9.01 -21.26 -4.62
CA LYS A 172 8.34 -21.76 -3.41
C LYS A 172 9.17 -21.49 -2.14
N GLU A 173 10.48 -21.43 -2.26
CA GLU A 173 11.38 -21.15 -1.14
C GLU A 173 11.25 -19.70 -0.65
N ASP A 174 10.97 -18.76 -1.56
CA ASP A 174 10.70 -17.38 -1.18
C ASP A 174 9.43 -17.25 -0.31
N GLY A 175 8.50 -18.20 -0.41
CA GLY A 175 7.31 -18.28 0.43
C GLY A 175 7.59 -18.62 1.90
N LYS A 176 8.81 -19.04 2.24
CA LYS A 176 9.22 -19.36 3.62
C LYS A 176 9.93 -18.20 4.33
N ARG A 177 10.11 -17.08 3.67
CA ARG A 177 10.76 -15.91 4.26
C ARG A 177 9.93 -15.36 5.41
N ILE A 178 10.61 -14.87 6.43
CA ILE A 178 10.00 -14.19 7.58
C ILE A 178 10.42 -12.72 7.51
N PRO A 179 9.54 -11.80 7.11
CA PRO A 179 9.84 -10.39 7.11
C PRO A 179 10.14 -9.85 8.52
N PRO A 180 11.12 -8.95 8.69
CA PRO A 180 11.39 -8.33 9.98
C PRO A 180 10.23 -7.41 10.40
N GLU A 181 10.08 -7.13 11.70
CA GLU A 181 9.02 -6.26 12.22
C GLU A 181 9.17 -4.79 11.79
N GLN A 182 10.36 -4.25 11.89
CA GLN A 182 10.69 -2.88 11.47
C GLN A 182 9.73 -1.81 12.04
N GLU A 183 9.36 -1.90 13.31
CA GLU A 183 8.35 -1.06 13.94
C GLU A 183 8.67 0.43 13.87
N LYS A 184 9.95 0.80 14.05
CA LYS A 184 10.45 2.18 14.17
C LYS A 184 11.08 2.74 12.91
N VAL A 185 11.11 1.96 11.83
CA VAL A 185 11.76 2.35 10.57
C VAL A 185 10.86 3.25 9.72
N TYR A 186 11.45 4.00 8.81
CA TYR A 186 10.71 4.72 7.80
C TYR A 186 9.87 3.74 6.95
N PRO A 187 8.54 3.94 6.85
CA PRO A 187 7.65 2.96 6.25
C PRO A 187 7.77 2.96 4.73
N GLU A 188 8.34 1.92 4.21
CA GLU A 188 8.36 1.61 2.78
C GLU A 188 8.40 0.08 2.60
N PRO A 189 7.80 -0.50 1.57
CA PRO A 189 7.78 -1.95 1.36
C PRO A 189 9.15 -2.61 1.38
N TRP A 190 10.20 -1.92 0.91
CA TRP A 190 11.57 -2.46 0.89
C TRP A 190 12.12 -2.83 2.28
N MET A 191 11.58 -2.24 3.35
CA MET A 191 12.01 -2.54 4.72
C MET A 191 11.75 -4.00 5.12
N PHE A 192 10.80 -4.66 4.46
CA PHE A 192 10.46 -6.05 4.69
C PHE A 192 11.27 -7.03 3.81
N GLY A 193 12.04 -6.53 2.84
CA GLY A 193 12.69 -7.36 1.83
C GLY A 193 11.67 -8.00 0.87
N THR A 194 12.04 -9.11 0.25
CA THR A 194 11.10 -9.89 -0.55
C THR A 194 10.08 -10.57 0.37
N ILE A 195 8.80 -10.29 0.17
CA ILE A 195 7.75 -10.84 1.04
C ILE A 195 7.38 -12.28 0.65
N PRO A 196 6.87 -13.08 1.60
CA PRO A 196 6.54 -14.48 1.38
C PRO A 196 5.25 -14.74 0.59
N ALA A 197 4.45 -13.70 0.33
CA ALA A 197 3.18 -13.82 -0.38
C ALA A 197 3.30 -13.34 -1.83
N LYS A 198 2.56 -13.96 -2.76
CA LYS A 198 2.42 -13.46 -4.14
C LYS A 198 1.26 -12.49 -4.31
N GLY A 199 0.28 -12.47 -3.40
CA GLY A 199 -0.88 -11.59 -3.39
C GLY A 199 -0.85 -10.59 -2.25
N PHE A 200 -1.12 -11.03 -1.02
CA PHE A 200 -1.13 -10.18 0.17
C PHE A 200 -0.33 -10.79 1.33
N TYR A 201 0.51 -9.97 1.92
CA TYR A 201 1.12 -10.22 3.23
C TYR A 201 0.37 -9.41 4.30
N ILE A 202 -0.15 -10.10 5.32
CA ILE A 202 -1.04 -9.52 6.33
C ILE A 202 -0.46 -9.83 7.71
N ARG A 203 -0.08 -8.79 8.45
CA ARG A 203 0.51 -8.92 9.79
C ARG A 203 -0.08 -7.92 10.76
N HIS A 204 -0.34 -8.35 12.01
CA HIS A 204 -0.95 -7.54 13.06
C HIS A 204 -2.20 -6.82 12.53
N ALA A 205 -3.18 -7.60 12.11
CA ALA A 205 -4.39 -7.10 11.49
C ALA A 205 -5.61 -7.90 11.93
N LYS A 206 -6.78 -7.27 11.95
CA LYS A 206 -8.03 -7.96 12.25
C LYS A 206 -9.22 -7.41 11.47
N ASN A 207 -10.22 -8.25 11.24
CA ASN A 207 -11.42 -7.90 10.49
C ASN A 207 -11.07 -7.40 9.07
N ILE A 208 -10.33 -8.20 8.32
CA ILE A 208 -9.97 -7.87 6.93
C ILE A 208 -10.81 -8.69 5.97
N THR A 209 -11.53 -8.04 5.09
CA THR A 209 -12.40 -8.69 4.10
C THR A 209 -11.86 -8.52 2.68
N PHE A 210 -11.78 -9.63 1.95
CA PHE A 210 -11.49 -9.67 0.52
C PHE A 210 -12.72 -10.17 -0.23
N ASP A 211 -13.34 -9.33 -1.05
CA ASP A 211 -14.55 -9.65 -1.81
C ASP A 211 -14.34 -9.39 -3.31
N GLY A 212 -14.32 -10.46 -4.11
CA GLY A 212 -14.10 -10.36 -5.55
C GLY A 212 -12.70 -9.90 -5.95
N VAL A 213 -11.66 -10.24 -5.17
CA VAL A 213 -10.27 -9.94 -5.50
C VAL A 213 -9.71 -11.04 -6.39
N ARG A 214 -9.12 -10.68 -7.51
CA ARG A 214 -8.58 -11.60 -8.52
C ARG A 214 -7.11 -11.37 -8.75
N PHE A 215 -6.37 -12.46 -8.92
CA PHE A 215 -4.92 -12.45 -9.10
C PHE A 215 -4.54 -13.13 -10.42
N HIS A 216 -3.62 -12.52 -11.12
CA HIS A 216 -3.04 -13.04 -12.34
C HIS A 216 -1.51 -12.86 -12.28
N PHE A 217 -0.79 -13.81 -12.84
CA PHE A 217 0.68 -13.80 -12.84
C PHE A 217 1.18 -14.04 -14.27
N ALA A 218 2.03 -13.15 -14.77
CA ALA A 218 2.62 -13.30 -16.11
C ALA A 218 3.60 -14.48 -16.18
N GLN A 219 4.25 -14.80 -15.03
CA GLN A 219 5.11 -15.96 -14.86
C GLN A 219 4.66 -16.76 -13.64
N PRO A 220 4.92 -18.07 -13.59
CA PRO A 220 4.64 -18.87 -12.40
C PRO A 220 5.30 -18.26 -11.16
N ASP A 221 4.56 -18.25 -10.05
CA ASP A 221 5.05 -17.78 -8.75
C ASP A 221 4.70 -18.85 -7.70
N GLY A 222 5.72 -19.41 -7.07
CA GLY A 222 5.59 -20.54 -6.14
C GLY A 222 5.19 -20.15 -4.72
N ARG A 223 5.11 -18.86 -4.41
CA ARG A 223 4.70 -18.38 -3.08
C ARG A 223 3.18 -18.59 -2.88
N PRO A 224 2.70 -18.73 -1.63
CA PRO A 224 1.26 -18.72 -1.35
C PRO A 224 0.63 -17.37 -1.71
N LEU A 225 -0.67 -17.39 -2.00
CA LEU A 225 -1.41 -16.20 -2.40
C LEU A 225 -1.54 -15.20 -1.24
N PHE A 226 -1.87 -15.72 -0.08
CA PHE A 226 -1.96 -14.97 1.17
C PHE A 226 -1.00 -15.56 2.20
N VAL A 227 -0.35 -14.71 2.96
CA VAL A 227 0.41 -15.07 4.16
C VAL A 227 -0.06 -14.18 5.29
N THR A 228 -0.51 -14.82 6.37
CA THR A 228 -0.99 -14.15 7.59
C THR A 228 -0.05 -14.42 8.75
N ASP A 229 0.19 -13.42 9.58
CA ASP A 229 1.03 -13.49 10.77
C ASP A 229 0.41 -12.56 11.84
N ASP A 230 0.01 -13.13 12.99
CA ASP A 230 -0.77 -12.40 14.00
C ASP A 230 -1.96 -11.64 13.38
N ALA A 231 -2.82 -12.38 12.70
CA ALA A 231 -3.98 -11.83 12.01
C ALA A 231 -5.26 -12.60 12.38
N GLU A 232 -6.32 -11.87 12.69
CA GLU A 232 -7.59 -12.41 13.14
C GLU A 232 -8.74 -12.02 12.22
N ASN A 233 -9.71 -12.92 12.06
CA ASN A 233 -10.94 -12.67 11.30
C ASN A 233 -10.67 -12.15 9.88
N ILE A 234 -9.96 -12.96 9.08
CA ILE A 234 -9.69 -12.68 7.66
C ILE A 234 -10.72 -13.42 6.82
N GLU A 235 -11.55 -12.67 6.11
CA GLU A 235 -12.67 -13.21 5.34
C GLU A 235 -12.43 -13.11 3.84
N TYR A 236 -12.84 -14.14 3.11
CA TYR A 236 -12.67 -14.24 1.66
C TYR A 236 -14.01 -14.57 0.99
N TYR A 237 -14.55 -13.64 0.23
CA TYR A 237 -15.77 -13.82 -0.57
C TYR A 237 -15.41 -13.70 -2.07
N HIS A 238 -15.79 -14.69 -2.88
CA HIS A 238 -15.51 -14.68 -4.33
C HIS A 238 -14.03 -14.41 -4.68
N THR A 239 -13.13 -14.79 -3.78
CA THR A 239 -11.68 -14.52 -3.83
C THR A 239 -10.93 -15.83 -3.70
N PRO A 240 -10.04 -16.22 -4.65
CA PRO A 240 -9.22 -17.43 -4.50
C PRO A 240 -8.26 -17.27 -3.31
N GLN A 241 -7.97 -18.38 -2.65
CA GLN A 241 -7.04 -18.42 -1.51
C GLN A 241 -5.73 -19.15 -1.84
N GLU A 242 -5.68 -19.85 -2.98
CA GLU A 242 -4.52 -20.62 -3.48
C GLU A 242 -4.16 -20.24 -4.92
#